data_572ffa46070ba3e77f1c1fcd08475284
#
_entry.id   572ffa46070ba3e77f1c1fcd08475284
#
_cell.length_a   1.000
_cell.length_b   1.000
_cell.length_c   1.000
_cell.angle_alpha   90.00
_cell.angle_beta   90.00
_cell.angle_gamma   90.00
#
_symmetry.space_group_name_H-M   'P 1'
#
loop_
_entity.id
_entity.type
_entity.pdbx_description
1 polymer ?
#
loop_
_entity_poly.entity_id
_entity_poly.type
_entity_poly.pdbx_seq_one_letter_code
_entity_poly.pdbx_strand_id
1 'polypeptide(L)' 'MIDVVVISRKNEAQDICSYELASVDDSALPGFSAGAHIDVHLPGGLIRQYSLCNHPDERHRYVIGVLKDPASRGGS' A
#
# COMPACT_ATOMS: atom_id res chain seq x y z
N MET A 1 1.53 -14.52 4.89
CA MET A 1 2.04 -13.40 4.07
C MET A 1 1.51 -13.51 2.66
N ILE A 2 1.13 -12.40 2.08
CA ILE A 2 0.53 -12.39 0.75
C ILE A 2 1.45 -11.64 -0.20
N ASP A 3 1.67 -12.21 -1.38
CA ASP A 3 2.42 -11.52 -2.41
C ASP A 3 1.49 -10.59 -3.17
N VAL A 4 1.88 -9.32 -3.23
CA VAL A 4 1.11 -8.31 -3.94
C VAL A 4 2.01 -7.59 -4.94
N VAL A 5 1.36 -6.96 -5.91
CA VAL A 5 2.06 -6.18 -6.92
C VAL A 5 1.42 -4.79 -7.00
N VAL A 6 2.25 -3.79 -7.24
CA VAL A 6 1.76 -2.42 -7.46
C VAL A 6 1.18 -2.35 -8.86
N ILE A 7 -0.13 -2.10 -8.95
CA ILE A 7 -0.80 -2.01 -10.25
C ILE A 7 -1.07 -0.58 -10.66
N SER A 8 -0.97 0.38 -9.74
CA SER A 8 -1.19 1.78 -10.07
C SER A 8 -0.52 2.66 -9.04
N ARG A 9 -0.08 3.81 -9.47
CA ARG A 9 0.49 4.84 -8.61
C ARG A 9 -0.11 6.17 -9.01
N LYS A 10 -0.48 6.99 -8.03
CA LYS A 10 -1.10 8.28 -8.29
C LYS A 10 -0.54 9.32 -7.33
N ASN A 11 -0.20 10.49 -7.85
CA ASN A 11 0.16 11.62 -7.00
C ASN A 11 -1.11 12.28 -6.50
N GLU A 12 -1.36 12.20 -5.20
CA GLU A 12 -2.55 12.78 -4.60
C GLU A 12 -2.32 14.23 -4.21
N ALA A 13 -1.10 14.55 -3.78
CA ALA A 13 -0.72 15.90 -3.40
C ALA A 13 0.78 16.02 -3.62
N GLN A 14 1.33 17.19 -3.30
CA GLN A 14 2.73 17.49 -3.55
C GLN A 14 3.67 16.45 -2.93
N ASP A 15 3.36 16.02 -1.71
CA ASP A 15 4.23 15.10 -0.98
C ASP A 15 3.57 13.78 -0.66
N ILE A 16 2.44 13.47 -1.30
CA ILE A 16 1.69 12.26 -1.02
C ILE A 16 1.42 11.51 -2.31
N CYS A 17 1.80 10.24 -2.33
CA CYS A 17 1.47 9.32 -3.41
C CYS A 17 0.59 8.21 -2.87
N SER A 18 -0.35 7.76 -3.68
CA SER A 18 -1.08 6.55 -3.36
C SER A 18 -0.65 5.43 -4.29
N TYR A 19 -0.64 4.23 -3.74
CA TYR A 19 -0.30 3.02 -4.49
C TYR A 19 -1.46 2.06 -4.39
N GLU A 20 -1.83 1.49 -5.50
CA GLU A 20 -2.85 0.45 -5.55
C GLU A 20 -2.15 -0.90 -5.68
N LEU A 21 -2.45 -1.79 -4.74
CA LEU A 21 -1.83 -3.10 -4.66
C LEU A 21 -2.88 -4.16 -4.93
N ALA A 22 -2.50 -5.17 -5.69
CA ALA A 22 -3.37 -6.31 -5.95
C ALA A 22 -2.60 -7.60 -5.71
N SER A 23 -3.35 -8.68 -5.52
CA SER A 23 -2.72 -9.99 -5.41
C SER A 23 -2.05 -10.37 -6.72
N VAL A 24 -0.89 -11.02 -6.62
CA VAL A 24 -0.13 -11.45 -7.80
C VAL A 24 -0.95 -12.39 -8.67
N ASP A 25 -1.80 -13.21 -8.07
CA ASP A 25 -2.59 -14.22 -8.78
C ASP A 25 -4.05 -13.81 -8.97
N ASP A 26 -4.39 -12.53 -8.80
CA ASP A 26 -5.74 -11.98 -8.95
C ASP A 26 -6.75 -12.55 -7.96
N SER A 27 -6.31 -13.21 -6.91
CA SER A 27 -7.23 -13.68 -5.88
C SER A 27 -7.67 -12.52 -4.99
N ALA A 28 -8.76 -12.73 -4.25
CA ALA A 28 -9.24 -11.73 -3.32
C ALA A 28 -8.25 -11.54 -2.18
N LEU A 29 -8.05 -10.28 -1.80
CA LEU A 29 -7.21 -9.96 -0.66
C LEU A 29 -7.99 -10.16 0.63
N PRO A 30 -7.31 -10.41 1.77
CA PRO A 30 -8.00 -10.49 3.05
C PRO A 30 -8.80 -9.22 3.35
N GLY A 31 -9.95 -9.40 3.97
CA GLY A 31 -10.76 -8.26 4.37
C GLY A 31 -10.08 -7.44 5.46
N PHE A 32 -10.49 -6.18 5.58
CA PHE A 32 -9.95 -5.30 6.59
C PHE A 32 -11.03 -4.36 7.09
N SER A 33 -10.77 -3.69 8.19
CA SER A 33 -11.66 -2.67 8.76
C SER A 33 -11.15 -1.29 8.37
N ALA A 34 -12.05 -0.32 8.34
CA ALA A 34 -11.66 1.07 8.07
C ALA A 34 -10.58 1.50 9.07
N GLY A 35 -9.53 2.13 8.56
CA GLY A 35 -8.40 2.56 9.39
C GLY A 35 -7.38 1.48 9.68
N ALA A 36 -7.52 0.30 9.09
CA ALA A 36 -6.57 -0.78 9.29
C ALA A 36 -5.19 -0.44 8.72
N HIS A 37 -4.18 -1.10 9.26
CA HIS A 37 -2.80 -0.96 8.80
C HIS A 37 -2.31 -2.27 8.23
N ILE A 38 -1.37 -2.18 7.30
CA ILE A 38 -0.67 -3.35 6.78
C ILE A 38 0.83 -3.13 6.86
N ASP A 39 1.56 -4.21 7.02
CA ASP A 39 3.02 -4.19 6.95
C ASP A 39 3.42 -4.59 5.53
N VAL A 40 4.16 -3.71 4.87
CA VAL A 40 4.65 -3.98 3.53
C VAL A 40 6.12 -4.38 3.63
N HIS A 41 6.43 -5.58 3.15
CA HIS A 41 7.79 -6.09 3.13
C HIS A 41 8.45 -5.68 1.82
N LEU A 42 9.46 -4.84 1.93
CA LEU A 42 10.18 -4.30 0.79
C LEU A 42 11.46 -5.08 0.56
N PRO A 43 12.02 -5.01 -0.66
CA PRO A 43 13.33 -5.62 -0.91
C PRO A 43 14.38 -5.11 0.06
N GLY A 44 15.33 -5.97 0.40
CA GLY A 44 16.37 -5.61 1.35
C GLY A 44 16.01 -5.80 2.81
N GLY A 45 14.87 -6.42 3.09
CA GLY A 45 14.45 -6.71 4.46
C GLY A 45 13.79 -5.56 5.18
N LEU A 46 13.44 -4.50 4.45
CA LEU A 46 12.72 -3.37 5.05
C LEU A 46 11.25 -3.69 5.22
N ILE A 47 10.69 -3.28 6.36
CA ILE A 47 9.28 -3.41 6.63
C ILE A 47 8.74 -2.03 6.93
N ARG A 48 7.65 -1.65 6.26
CA ARG A 48 6.98 -0.36 6.46
C ARG A 48 5.52 -0.59 6.72
N GLN A 49 4.97 0.17 7.64
CA GLN A 49 3.56 0.11 7.98
C GLN A 49 2.81 1.24 7.28
N TYR A 50 1.72 0.90 6.62
CA TYR A 50 0.89 1.88 5.93
C TYR A 50 -0.57 1.69 6.31
N SER A 51 -1.31 2.80 6.35
CA SER A 51 -2.75 2.75 6.54
C SER A 51 -3.45 2.47 5.22
N LEU A 52 -4.50 1.68 5.26
CA LEU A 52 -5.32 1.41 4.08
C LEU A 52 -6.29 2.55 3.88
N CYS A 53 -6.35 3.07 2.66
CA CYS A 53 -7.13 4.25 2.31
C CYS A 53 -8.41 3.92 1.54
N ASN A 54 -8.52 2.71 1.00
CA ASN A 54 -9.70 2.35 0.23
C ASN A 54 -10.79 1.76 1.14
N HIS A 55 -11.97 1.58 0.56
CA HIS A 55 -13.12 1.09 1.29
C HIS A 55 -12.94 -0.38 1.66
N PRO A 56 -13.32 -0.79 2.89
CA PRO A 56 -13.15 -2.19 3.30
C PRO A 56 -13.88 -3.21 2.44
N ASP A 57 -14.92 -2.81 1.74
CA ASP A 57 -15.65 -3.71 0.84
C ASP A 57 -14.89 -4.00 -0.46
N GLU A 58 -13.86 -3.24 -0.74
CA GLU A 58 -13.03 -3.46 -1.92
C GLU A 58 -11.97 -4.51 -1.60
N ARG A 59 -12.26 -5.75 -1.96
CA ARG A 59 -11.38 -6.87 -1.62
C ARG A 59 -10.43 -7.26 -2.75
N HIS A 60 -10.52 -6.57 -3.86
CA HIS A 60 -9.66 -6.84 -5.02
C HIS A 60 -8.39 -6.01 -4.99
N ARG A 61 -8.28 -5.06 -4.08
CA ARG A 61 -7.12 -4.17 -4.01
C ARG A 61 -6.96 -3.59 -2.61
N TYR A 62 -5.73 -3.20 -2.31
CA TYR A 62 -5.42 -2.33 -1.18
C TYR A 62 -4.87 -1.02 -1.74
N VAL A 63 -5.30 0.10 -1.19
CA VAL A 63 -4.75 1.41 -1.54
C VAL A 63 -4.07 1.97 -0.30
N ILE A 64 -2.79 2.28 -0.44
CA ILE A 64 -2.01 2.87 0.64
C ILE A 64 -1.58 4.27 0.26
N GLY A 65 -1.56 5.17 1.24
CA GLY A 65 -1.01 6.50 1.08
C GLY A 65 0.40 6.56 1.62
N VAL A 66 1.32 7.07 0.83
CA VAL A 66 2.73 7.16 1.22
C VAL A 66 3.13 8.62 1.20
N LEU A 67 3.59 9.11 2.36
CA LEU A 67 4.11 10.46 2.46
C LEU A 67 5.53 10.48 1.91
N LYS A 68 5.75 11.34 0.91
CA LYS A 68 7.08 11.55 0.36
C LYS A 68 7.78 12.59 1.22
N ASP A 69 8.87 12.21 1.83
CA ASP A 69 9.70 13.11 2.60
C ASP A 69 10.97 13.39 1.79
N PRO A 70 11.17 14.63 1.30
CA PRO A 70 12.36 14.92 0.51
C PRO A 70 13.65 14.70 1.27
N ALA A 71 13.61 14.77 2.59
CA ALA A 71 14.79 14.51 3.41
C ALA A 71 15.00 13.03 3.69
N SER A 72 14.02 12.19 3.38
CA SER A 72 14.10 10.76 3.62
C SER A 72 14.92 10.10 2.52
N ARG A 73 15.78 9.18 2.90
CA ARG A 73 16.59 8.43 1.94
C ARG A 73 16.26 6.96 2.04
N GLY A 74 15.94 6.36 0.90
CA GLY A 74 15.64 4.95 0.86
C GLY A 74 14.37 4.59 1.61
N GLY A 75 13.59 5.57 1.99
CA GLY A 75 12.31 5.35 2.59
C GLY A 75 11.29 4.96 1.53
N SER A 76 10.10 5.15 1.82
CA SER A 76 9.02 4.85 0.88
C SER A 76 8.98 5.84 -0.27
#